data_7e5be1a122450f74945e86ded268fa0c
#
_entry.id   7e5be1a122450f74945e86ded268fa0c
#
_cell.length_a   1.000
_cell.length_b   1.000
_cell.length_c   1.000
_cell.angle_alpha   90.00
_cell.angle_beta   90.00
_cell.angle_gamma   90.00
#
_symmetry.space_group_name_H-M   'P 1'
#
loop_
_entity.id
_entity.type
_entity.pdbx_description
1 polymer ?
#
loop_
_entity_poly.entity_id
_entity_poly.type
_entity_poly.pdbx_seq_one_letter_code
_entity_poly.pdbx_strand_id
1 'polypeptide(L)'
;MDNLRDDHRLIERMFKVLWAGLNRLERREELDPSPISDAAEFCMLFIEGLHHPKEELMLFSKLESKGVPQHVGPLRVLIEEHTRGRTHSHALAELGMVKMDERVRAEILHHGREYVSVLVPHIQKEDAIVFSIAVDVLSPDELALISDGFAAMEAELGGPELRKRFIPLIDRWERRLRLV
;
A
#
# COMPACT_ATOMS: atom_id res chain seq x y z
N MET A 1 -1.60 -2.20 -16.76
CA MET A 1 -0.72 -1.96 -15.60
C MET A 1 -0.74 -0.52 -15.08
N ASP A 2 -1.16 0.47 -15.89
CA ASP A 2 -1.13 1.88 -15.46
C ASP A 2 -1.99 2.16 -14.22
N ASN A 3 -3.15 1.49 -14.10
CA ASN A 3 -4.00 1.59 -12.90
C ASN A 3 -3.25 1.22 -11.60
N LEU A 4 -2.51 0.11 -11.59
CA LEU A 4 -1.69 -0.28 -10.43
C LEU A 4 -0.53 0.68 -10.18
N ARG A 5 0.13 1.17 -11.26
CA ARG A 5 1.19 2.18 -11.11
C ARG A 5 0.65 3.50 -10.54
N ASP A 6 -0.56 3.90 -10.90
CA ASP A 6 -1.19 5.09 -10.32
C ASP A 6 -1.48 4.91 -8.83
N ASP A 7 -1.88 3.69 -8.42
CA ASP A 7 -1.99 3.35 -7.01
C ASP A 7 -0.63 3.42 -6.31
N HIS A 8 0.41 2.85 -6.89
CA HIS A 8 1.78 2.88 -6.35
C HIS A 8 2.22 4.31 -6.05
N ARG A 9 1.98 5.27 -6.99
CA ARG A 9 2.34 6.68 -6.75
C ARG A 9 1.58 7.29 -5.58
N LEU A 10 0.30 6.94 -5.42
CA LEU A 10 -0.48 7.43 -4.28
C LEU A 10 -0.02 6.81 -2.97
N ILE A 11 0.31 5.51 -2.99
CA ILE A 11 0.85 4.76 -1.85
C ILE A 11 2.20 5.33 -1.42
N GLU A 12 3.12 5.57 -2.36
CA GLU A 12 4.44 6.16 -2.06
C GLU A 12 4.33 7.56 -1.43
N ARG A 13 3.36 8.37 -1.86
CA ARG A 13 3.09 9.67 -1.25
C ARG A 13 2.64 9.51 0.21
N MET A 14 1.71 8.60 0.48
CA MET A 14 1.28 8.32 1.85
C MET A 14 2.41 7.75 2.71
N PHE A 15 3.30 6.93 2.16
CA PHE A 15 4.48 6.45 2.89
C PHE A 15 5.43 7.58 3.30
N LYS A 16 5.59 8.63 2.48
CA LYS A 16 6.34 9.83 2.88
C LYS A 16 5.67 10.55 4.06
N VAL A 17 4.34 10.64 4.06
CA VAL A 17 3.56 11.22 5.17
C VAL A 17 3.75 10.40 6.45
N LEU A 18 3.59 9.08 6.37
CA LEU A 18 3.82 8.17 7.50
C LEU A 18 5.23 8.30 8.05
N TRP A 19 6.25 8.25 7.17
CA TRP A 19 7.65 8.35 7.56
C TRP A 19 7.98 9.67 8.27
N ALA A 20 7.45 10.78 7.76
CA ALA A 20 7.61 12.08 8.39
C ALA A 20 6.92 12.14 9.77
N GLY A 21 5.74 11.53 9.90
CA GLY A 21 5.04 11.41 11.19
C GLY A 21 5.86 10.59 12.21
N LEU A 22 6.40 9.44 11.78
CA LEU A 22 7.24 8.59 12.62
C LEU A 22 8.52 9.32 13.08
N ASN A 23 9.18 10.04 12.18
CA ASN A 23 10.38 10.81 12.53
C ASN A 23 10.10 11.91 13.57
N ARG A 24 8.94 12.56 13.51
CA ARG A 24 8.52 13.53 14.52
C ARG A 24 8.20 12.85 15.85
N LEU A 25 7.47 11.73 15.79
CA LEU A 25 7.15 10.93 16.99
C LEU A 25 8.42 10.46 17.72
N GLU A 26 9.45 10.06 16.98
CA GLU A 26 10.74 9.67 17.56
C GLU A 26 11.47 10.85 18.24
N ARG A 27 11.42 12.04 17.62
CA ARG A 27 12.01 13.26 18.19
C ARG A 27 11.20 13.85 19.32
N ARG A 28 10.09 13.22 19.72
CA ARG A 28 9.18 13.69 20.78
C ARG A 28 8.65 15.12 20.52
N GLU A 29 8.55 15.50 19.25
CA GLU A 29 7.89 16.74 18.88
C GLU A 29 6.41 16.65 19.26
N GLU A 30 5.82 17.76 19.76
CA GLU A 30 4.38 17.81 19.97
C GLU A 30 3.67 17.52 18.65
N LEU A 31 3.01 16.39 18.61
CA LEU A 31 2.35 15.88 17.42
C LEU A 31 0.85 15.85 17.63
N ASP A 32 0.20 16.39 16.66
CA ASP A 32 -1.08 15.86 16.25
C ASP A 32 -0.81 14.42 15.74
N PRO A 33 -1.32 13.36 16.39
CA PRO A 33 -1.05 11.98 15.96
C PRO A 33 -1.69 11.62 14.61
N SER A 34 -2.50 12.50 14.06
CA SER A 34 -3.30 12.30 12.86
C SER A 34 -2.55 11.78 11.64
N PRO A 35 -1.30 12.22 11.30
CA PRO A 35 -0.63 11.71 10.10
C PRO A 35 -0.37 10.20 10.16
N ILE A 36 -0.11 9.65 11.34
CA ILE A 36 0.11 8.20 11.51
C ILE A 36 -1.23 7.45 11.45
N SER A 37 -2.26 7.96 12.12
CA SER A 37 -3.59 7.36 12.12
C SER A 37 -4.22 7.41 10.72
N ASP A 38 -4.12 8.55 10.03
CA ASP A 38 -4.60 8.71 8.65
C ASP A 38 -3.87 7.76 7.69
N ALA A 39 -2.56 7.57 7.89
CA ALA A 39 -1.79 6.63 7.10
C ALA A 39 -2.17 5.18 7.39
N ALA A 40 -2.38 4.80 8.65
CA ALA A 40 -2.83 3.46 9.01
C ALA A 40 -4.21 3.14 8.37
N GLU A 41 -5.14 4.09 8.42
CA GLU A 41 -6.45 3.94 7.78
C GLU A 41 -6.32 3.82 6.25
N PHE A 42 -5.47 4.62 5.61
CA PHE A 42 -5.18 4.49 4.19
C PHE A 42 -4.62 3.10 3.85
N CYS A 43 -3.68 2.58 4.65
CA CYS A 43 -3.11 1.26 4.43
C CYS A 43 -4.19 0.18 4.46
N MET A 44 -5.09 0.22 5.45
CA MET A 44 -6.16 -0.78 5.57
C MET A 44 -7.21 -0.66 4.44
N LEU A 45 -7.66 0.55 4.14
CA LEU A 45 -8.78 0.74 3.21
C LEU A 45 -8.33 0.78 1.74
N PHE A 46 -7.23 1.48 1.45
CA PHE A 46 -6.79 1.65 0.07
C PHE A 46 -5.81 0.54 -0.36
N ILE A 47 -4.81 0.23 0.45
CA ILE A 47 -3.82 -0.78 0.07
C ILE A 47 -4.43 -2.18 0.19
N GLU A 48 -4.89 -2.56 1.37
CA GLU A 48 -5.39 -3.92 1.62
C GLU A 48 -6.80 -4.14 1.08
N GLY A 49 -7.66 -3.12 1.16
CA GLY A 49 -9.07 -3.23 0.75
C GLY A 49 -9.30 -3.04 -0.74
N LEU A 50 -8.40 -2.39 -1.47
CA LEU A 50 -8.57 -2.09 -2.90
C LEU A 50 -7.39 -2.56 -3.76
N HIS A 51 -6.16 -2.16 -3.42
CA HIS A 51 -4.99 -2.37 -4.26
C HIS A 51 -4.53 -3.83 -4.28
N HIS A 52 -4.21 -4.45 -3.14
CA HIS A 52 -3.80 -5.85 -3.07
C HIS A 52 -4.83 -6.84 -3.66
N PRO A 53 -6.16 -6.67 -3.50
CA PRO A 53 -7.13 -7.51 -4.20
C PRO A 53 -7.00 -7.49 -5.73
N LYS A 54 -6.68 -6.35 -6.34
CA LYS A 54 -6.44 -6.28 -7.79
C LYS A 54 -5.25 -7.14 -8.21
N GLU A 55 -4.21 -7.16 -7.40
CA GLU A 55 -3.02 -7.96 -7.64
C GLU A 55 -3.26 -9.44 -7.35
N GLU A 56 -3.65 -9.78 -6.14
CA GLU A 56 -3.78 -11.18 -5.71
C GLU A 56 -4.88 -11.92 -6.47
N LEU A 57 -6.08 -11.31 -6.59
CA LEU A 57 -7.24 -11.99 -7.16
C LEU A 57 -7.28 -11.94 -8.70
N MET A 58 -6.62 -10.97 -9.32
CA MET A 58 -6.67 -10.81 -10.77
C MET A 58 -5.31 -11.01 -11.42
N LEU A 59 -4.32 -10.15 -11.14
CA LEU A 59 -3.04 -10.20 -11.83
C LEU A 59 -2.28 -11.48 -11.52
N PHE A 60 -2.07 -11.80 -10.24
CA PHE A 60 -1.29 -12.99 -9.86
C PHE A 60 -1.99 -14.28 -10.25
N SER A 61 -3.32 -14.34 -10.08
CA SER A 61 -4.11 -15.48 -10.54
C SER A 61 -4.03 -15.68 -12.06
N LYS A 62 -4.03 -14.58 -12.82
CA LYS A 62 -3.86 -14.65 -14.27
C LYS A 62 -2.45 -15.09 -14.67
N LEU A 63 -1.42 -14.57 -14.01
CA LEU A 63 -0.03 -14.97 -14.23
C LEU A 63 0.18 -16.46 -13.90
N GLU A 64 -0.43 -16.95 -12.82
CA GLU A 64 -0.39 -18.38 -12.47
C GLU A 64 -1.00 -19.25 -13.56
N SER A 65 -2.13 -18.84 -14.14
CA SER A 65 -2.76 -19.54 -15.27
C SER A 65 -1.87 -19.59 -16.53
N LYS A 66 -0.85 -18.76 -16.59
CA LYS A 66 0.17 -18.69 -17.67
C LYS A 66 1.48 -19.38 -17.30
N GLY A 67 1.52 -20.09 -16.18
CA GLY A 67 2.70 -20.85 -15.75
C GLY A 67 3.70 -20.06 -14.89
N VAL A 68 3.32 -18.89 -14.37
CA VAL A 68 4.11 -18.14 -13.37
C VAL A 68 3.58 -18.53 -11.97
N PRO A 69 4.26 -19.40 -11.22
CA PRO A 69 3.69 -19.99 -10.03
C PRO A 69 3.65 -18.99 -8.86
N GLN A 70 2.57 -19.05 -8.05
CA GLN A 70 2.43 -18.23 -6.84
C GLN A 70 3.19 -18.78 -5.62
N HIS A 71 3.55 -20.06 -5.62
CA HIS A 71 4.19 -20.73 -4.48
C HIS A 71 5.72 -20.74 -4.53
N VAL A 72 6.32 -20.18 -5.58
CA VAL A 72 7.78 -19.99 -5.75
C VAL A 72 8.05 -18.71 -6.54
N GLY A 73 9.31 -18.24 -6.52
CA GLY A 73 9.73 -17.09 -7.32
C GLY A 73 9.13 -15.75 -6.86
N PRO A 74 8.99 -14.79 -7.78
CA PRO A 74 8.65 -13.41 -7.41
C PRO A 74 7.25 -13.28 -6.78
N LEU A 75 6.23 -13.98 -7.30
CA LEU A 75 4.87 -13.85 -6.77
C LEU A 75 4.76 -14.34 -5.33
N ARG A 76 5.46 -15.43 -4.97
CA ARG A 76 5.52 -15.90 -3.58
C ARG A 76 6.06 -14.82 -2.65
N VAL A 77 7.17 -14.18 -3.02
CA VAL A 77 7.80 -13.14 -2.20
C VAL A 77 6.82 -11.99 -1.97
N LEU A 78 6.11 -11.55 -3.01
CA LEU A 78 5.15 -10.45 -2.89
C LEU A 78 3.96 -10.81 -1.99
N ILE A 79 3.40 -12.02 -2.12
CA ILE A 79 2.30 -12.50 -1.26
C ILE A 79 2.74 -12.58 0.22
N GLU A 80 3.98 -13.03 0.48
CA GLU A 80 4.55 -13.04 1.83
C GLU A 80 4.74 -11.60 2.36
N GLU A 81 5.14 -10.65 1.51
CA GLU A 81 5.28 -9.23 1.87
C GLU A 81 3.93 -8.57 2.12
N HIS A 82 2.88 -8.87 1.34
CA HIS A 82 1.51 -8.46 1.64
C HIS A 82 1.07 -8.93 3.03
N THR A 83 1.33 -10.20 3.36
CA THR A 83 0.98 -10.78 4.66
C THR A 83 1.72 -10.07 5.80
N ARG A 84 3.02 -9.79 5.63
CA ARG A 84 3.80 -9.01 6.61
C ARG A 84 3.27 -7.58 6.72
N GLY A 85 2.98 -6.93 5.60
CA GLY A 85 2.38 -5.60 5.57
C GLY A 85 1.10 -5.54 6.39
N ARG A 86 0.16 -6.46 6.14
CA ARG A 86 -1.10 -6.56 6.91
C ARG A 86 -0.89 -6.67 8.42
N THR A 87 0.11 -7.41 8.86
CA THR A 87 0.44 -7.52 10.29
C THR A 87 0.80 -6.16 10.89
N HIS A 88 1.60 -5.36 10.17
CA HIS A 88 2.05 -4.07 10.68
C HIS A 88 1.00 -2.97 10.57
N SER A 89 0.21 -2.92 9.50
CA SER A 89 -0.86 -1.92 9.33
C SER A 89 -1.98 -2.11 10.37
N HIS A 90 -2.37 -3.35 10.64
CA HIS A 90 -3.36 -3.66 11.67
C HIS A 90 -2.87 -3.26 13.06
N ALA A 91 -1.60 -3.58 13.40
CA ALA A 91 -1.01 -3.14 14.66
C ALA A 91 -0.98 -1.60 14.78
N LEU A 92 -0.66 -0.87 13.71
CA LEU A 92 -0.71 0.60 13.72
C LEU A 92 -2.12 1.14 13.95
N ALA A 93 -3.13 0.53 13.34
CA ALA A 93 -4.52 0.93 13.52
C ALA A 93 -4.98 0.71 14.97
N GLU A 94 -4.66 -0.44 15.57
CA GLU A 94 -4.97 -0.74 16.96
C GLU A 94 -4.26 0.22 17.93
N LEU A 95 -2.97 0.45 17.72
CA LEU A 95 -2.15 1.36 18.54
C LEU A 95 -2.63 2.81 18.45
N GLY A 96 -3.18 3.22 17.31
CA GLY A 96 -3.78 4.54 17.12
C GLY A 96 -5.00 4.83 18.01
N MET A 97 -5.64 3.79 18.55
CA MET A 97 -6.78 3.88 19.47
C MET A 97 -6.38 3.84 20.95
N VAL A 98 -5.12 3.60 21.24
CA VAL A 98 -4.61 3.45 22.60
C VAL A 98 -4.03 4.78 23.10
N LYS A 99 -4.18 5.07 24.40
CA LYS A 99 -3.54 6.25 25.00
C LYS A 99 -2.03 6.17 24.83
N MET A 100 -1.46 7.25 24.28
CA MET A 100 -0.01 7.36 24.05
C MET A 100 0.78 7.30 25.37
N ASP A 101 1.69 6.34 25.45
CA ASP A 101 2.75 6.20 26.44
C ASP A 101 4.06 5.80 25.77
N GLU A 102 5.14 5.58 26.50
CA GLU A 102 6.44 5.22 25.93
C GLU A 102 6.42 3.84 25.23
N ARG A 103 5.64 2.89 25.74
CA ARG A 103 5.50 1.58 25.11
C ARG A 103 4.74 1.70 23.79
N VAL A 104 3.59 2.37 23.80
CA VAL A 104 2.77 2.59 22.59
C VAL A 104 3.58 3.36 21.54
N ARG A 105 4.37 4.37 21.96
CA ARG A 105 5.29 5.09 21.07
C ARG A 105 6.29 4.16 20.40
N ALA A 106 6.96 3.31 21.19
CA ALA A 106 7.96 2.37 20.67
C ALA A 106 7.34 1.37 19.68
N GLU A 107 6.17 0.84 19.98
CA GLU A 107 5.42 -0.07 19.10
C GLU A 107 5.00 0.63 17.79
N ILE A 108 4.47 1.85 17.85
CA ILE A 108 4.13 2.63 16.64
C ILE A 108 5.37 2.85 15.78
N LEU A 109 6.50 3.22 16.36
CA LEU A 109 7.75 3.41 15.64
C LEU A 109 8.24 2.11 15.00
N HIS A 110 8.16 1.00 15.73
CA HIS A 110 8.53 -0.31 15.23
C HIS A 110 7.65 -0.71 14.04
N HIS A 111 6.34 -0.81 14.24
CA HIS A 111 5.42 -1.27 13.19
C HIS A 111 5.40 -0.34 11.97
N GLY A 112 5.44 0.98 12.18
CA GLY A 112 5.45 1.93 11.07
C GLY A 112 6.70 1.83 10.21
N ARG A 113 7.87 1.65 10.84
CA ARG A 113 9.14 1.49 10.11
C ARG A 113 9.22 0.16 9.38
N GLU A 114 8.82 -0.94 10.02
CA GLU A 114 8.77 -2.25 9.38
C GLU A 114 7.81 -2.23 8.19
N TYR A 115 6.64 -1.62 8.32
CA TYR A 115 5.67 -1.50 7.22
C TYR A 115 6.30 -0.83 5.98
N VAL A 116 6.91 0.34 6.17
CA VAL A 116 7.54 1.08 5.06
C VAL A 116 8.76 0.31 4.51
N SER A 117 9.55 -0.33 5.36
CA SER A 117 10.73 -1.10 4.95
C SER A 117 10.39 -2.32 4.10
N VAL A 118 9.21 -2.90 4.31
CA VAL A 118 8.70 -4.03 3.52
C VAL A 118 8.10 -3.54 2.20
N LEU A 119 7.21 -2.54 2.25
CA LEU A 119 6.38 -2.22 1.09
C LEU A 119 7.02 -1.23 0.10
N VAL A 120 8.01 -0.44 0.48
CA VAL A 120 8.73 0.39 -0.50
C VAL A 120 9.52 -0.46 -1.51
N PRO A 121 10.37 -1.42 -1.09
CA PRO A 121 11.03 -2.33 -2.04
C PRO A 121 10.06 -3.27 -2.75
N HIS A 122 8.91 -3.58 -2.14
CA HIS A 122 7.85 -4.39 -2.71
C HIS A 122 7.30 -3.75 -3.99
N ILE A 123 6.82 -2.50 -3.92
CA ILE A 123 6.36 -1.72 -5.07
C ILE A 123 7.41 -1.70 -6.20
N GLN A 124 8.68 -1.51 -5.85
CA GLN A 124 9.77 -1.50 -6.83
C GLN A 124 9.92 -2.86 -7.54
N LYS A 125 9.72 -3.97 -6.83
CA LYS A 125 9.75 -5.31 -7.43
C LYS A 125 8.56 -5.54 -8.36
N GLU A 126 7.38 -5.04 -8.02
CA GLU A 126 6.21 -5.14 -8.88
C GLU A 126 6.39 -4.33 -10.15
N ASP A 127 6.75 -3.07 -10.02
CA ASP A 127 6.97 -2.17 -11.16
C ASP A 127 8.07 -2.68 -12.11
N ALA A 128 9.16 -3.23 -11.57
CA ALA A 128 10.32 -3.64 -12.35
C ALA A 128 10.24 -5.10 -12.85
N ILE A 129 9.67 -6.01 -12.07
CA ILE A 129 9.73 -7.45 -12.36
C ILE A 129 8.36 -7.98 -12.77
N VAL A 130 7.35 -7.83 -11.91
CA VAL A 130 6.05 -8.50 -12.13
C VAL A 130 5.32 -7.91 -13.32
N PHE A 131 5.33 -6.59 -13.47
CA PHE A 131 4.70 -5.94 -14.63
C PHE A 131 5.43 -6.24 -15.94
N SER A 132 6.75 -6.45 -15.90
CA SER A 132 7.49 -6.94 -17.08
C SER A 132 7.09 -8.37 -17.43
N ILE A 133 7.03 -9.27 -16.44
CA ILE A 133 6.55 -10.63 -16.65
C ILE A 133 5.13 -10.63 -17.24
N ALA A 134 4.25 -9.77 -16.72
CA ALA A 134 2.87 -9.69 -17.23
C ALA A 134 2.83 -9.29 -18.71
N VAL A 135 3.65 -8.31 -19.12
CA VAL A 135 3.74 -7.90 -20.53
C VAL A 135 4.32 -9.01 -21.42
N ASP A 136 5.26 -9.81 -20.89
CA ASP A 136 5.91 -10.87 -21.65
C ASP A 136 5.02 -12.11 -21.86
N VAL A 137 4.16 -12.44 -20.87
CA VAL A 137 3.36 -13.70 -20.89
C VAL A 137 1.90 -13.50 -21.25
N LEU A 138 1.37 -12.28 -21.17
CA LEU A 138 -0.03 -11.97 -21.47
C LEU A 138 -0.15 -11.33 -22.85
N SER A 139 -1.17 -11.73 -23.61
CA SER A 139 -1.50 -11.06 -24.86
C SER A 139 -2.08 -9.66 -24.62
N PRO A 140 -2.06 -8.75 -25.63
CA PRO A 140 -2.70 -7.43 -25.52
C PRO A 140 -4.18 -7.50 -25.10
N ASP A 141 -4.93 -8.48 -25.61
CA ASP A 141 -6.34 -8.67 -25.25
C ASP A 141 -6.50 -9.10 -23.79
N GLU A 142 -5.61 -9.95 -23.28
CA GLU A 142 -5.61 -10.36 -21.87
C GLU A 142 -5.24 -9.21 -20.94
N LEU A 143 -4.29 -8.37 -21.34
CA LEU A 143 -3.94 -7.15 -20.59
C LEU A 143 -5.12 -6.16 -20.57
N ALA A 144 -5.84 -6.01 -21.66
CA ALA A 144 -7.05 -5.19 -21.73
C ALA A 144 -8.14 -5.73 -20.79
N LEU A 145 -8.41 -7.05 -20.81
CA LEU A 145 -9.38 -7.68 -19.91
C LEU A 145 -9.03 -7.51 -18.44
N ILE A 146 -7.75 -7.59 -18.06
CA ILE A 146 -7.30 -7.30 -16.69
C ILE A 146 -7.55 -5.85 -16.34
N SER A 147 -7.25 -4.91 -17.26
CA SER A 147 -7.49 -3.49 -17.02
C SER A 147 -8.96 -3.16 -16.80
N ASP A 148 -9.85 -3.76 -17.61
CA ASP A 148 -11.31 -3.63 -17.45
C ASP A 148 -11.77 -4.25 -16.12
N GLY A 149 -11.19 -5.38 -15.74
CA GLY A 149 -11.45 -6.03 -14.46
C GLY A 149 -11.01 -5.18 -13.27
N PHE A 150 -9.86 -4.51 -13.35
CA PHE A 150 -9.43 -3.55 -12.31
C PHE A 150 -10.43 -2.40 -12.17
N ALA A 151 -10.91 -1.84 -13.27
CA ALA A 151 -11.91 -0.78 -13.25
C ALA A 151 -13.25 -1.25 -12.63
N ALA A 152 -13.68 -2.47 -12.95
CA ALA A 152 -14.89 -3.05 -12.36
C ALA A 152 -14.72 -3.30 -10.86
N MET A 153 -13.59 -3.87 -10.44
CA MET A 153 -13.27 -4.11 -9.02
C MET A 153 -13.17 -2.78 -8.25
N GLU A 154 -12.55 -1.74 -8.82
CA GLU A 154 -12.52 -0.41 -8.22
C GLU A 154 -13.92 0.17 -8.00
N ALA A 155 -14.80 0.02 -8.97
CA ALA A 155 -16.18 0.48 -8.83
C ALA A 155 -16.94 -0.26 -7.72
N GLU A 156 -16.73 -1.59 -7.62
CA GLU A 156 -17.35 -2.45 -6.60
C GLU A 156 -16.82 -2.16 -5.20
N LEU A 157 -15.51 -1.97 -5.04
CA LEU A 157 -14.84 -1.75 -3.76
C LEU A 157 -14.80 -0.28 -3.32
N GLY A 158 -15.46 0.62 -4.05
CA GLY A 158 -15.54 2.03 -3.69
C GLY A 158 -14.26 2.82 -3.95
N GLY A 159 -13.45 2.38 -4.91
CA GLY A 159 -12.17 3.02 -5.28
C GLY A 159 -12.28 4.52 -5.58
N PRO A 160 -13.28 4.99 -6.38
CA PRO A 160 -13.47 6.42 -6.62
C PRO A 160 -13.67 7.25 -5.34
N GLU A 161 -14.44 6.73 -4.37
CA GLU A 161 -14.69 7.42 -3.09
C GLU A 161 -13.44 7.39 -2.19
N LEU A 162 -12.68 6.30 -2.20
CA LEU A 162 -11.40 6.23 -1.50
C LEU A 162 -10.40 7.25 -2.05
N ARG A 163 -10.28 7.38 -3.37
CA ARG A 163 -9.41 8.38 -4.01
C ARG A 163 -9.85 9.81 -3.69
N LYS A 164 -11.17 10.08 -3.79
CA LYS A 164 -11.75 11.38 -3.43
C LYS A 164 -11.49 11.76 -1.98
N ARG A 165 -11.43 10.79 -1.09
CA ARG A 165 -11.11 10.98 0.33
C ARG A 165 -9.61 11.17 0.56
N PHE A 166 -8.78 10.27 0.04
CA PHE A 166 -7.38 10.20 0.42
C PHE A 166 -6.46 11.15 -0.35
N ILE A 167 -6.75 11.48 -1.61
CA ILE A 167 -5.91 12.42 -2.37
C ILE A 167 -5.82 13.79 -1.67
N PRO A 168 -6.95 14.46 -1.32
CA PRO A 168 -6.88 15.74 -0.61
C PRO A 168 -6.28 15.62 0.80
N LEU A 169 -6.42 14.46 1.45
CA LEU A 169 -5.82 14.18 2.75
C LEU A 169 -4.29 14.16 2.65
N ILE A 170 -3.76 13.42 1.67
CA ILE A 170 -2.32 13.35 1.40
C ILE A 170 -1.77 14.74 1.03
N ASP A 171 -2.44 15.46 0.11
CA ASP A 171 -2.06 16.83 -0.28
C ASP A 171 -1.95 17.77 0.93
N ARG A 172 -2.90 17.66 1.87
CA ARG A 172 -2.89 18.43 3.11
C ARG A 172 -1.70 18.09 3.98
N TRP A 173 -1.39 16.80 4.15
CA TRP A 173 -0.26 16.36 4.97
C TRP A 173 1.08 16.70 4.33
N GLU A 174 1.24 16.54 3.02
CA GLU A 174 2.46 16.93 2.31
C GLU A 174 2.79 18.41 2.54
N ARG A 175 1.81 19.31 2.41
CA ARG A 175 1.98 20.74 2.69
C ARG A 175 2.31 21.00 4.17
N ARG A 176 1.56 20.38 5.10
CA ARG A 176 1.73 20.58 6.55
C ARG A 176 3.09 20.09 7.04
N LEU A 177 3.57 19.00 6.49
CA LEU A 177 4.84 18.36 6.84
C LEU A 177 6.02 18.89 5.99
N ARG A 178 5.77 19.78 5.02
CA ARG A 178 6.76 20.35 4.10
C ARG A 178 7.51 19.29 3.30
N LEU A 179 6.75 18.35 2.72
CA LEU A 179 7.29 17.26 1.88
C LEU A 179 7.33 17.63 0.38
N VAL A 180 6.70 18.73 0.01
CA VAL A 180 6.64 19.36 -1.32
C VAL A 180 6.97 20.84 -1.22
#